data_6ae7d27903458e090857c5aea4889bb3
#
_entry.id   6ae7d27903458e090857c5aea4889bb3
#
_cell.length_a   1.000
_cell.length_b   1.000
_cell.length_c   1.000
_cell.angle_alpha   90.00
_cell.angle_beta   90.00
_cell.angle_gamma   90.00
#
_symmetry.space_group_name_H-M   'P 1'
#
loop_
_entity.id
_entity.type
_entity.pdbx_description
1 polymer ?
#
loop_
_entity_poly.entity_id
_entity_poly.type
_entity_poly.pdbx_seq_one_letter_code
_entity_poly.pdbx_strand_id
1 'polypeptide(L)'
;MPSLKDLKNRIESVKNTRKITKAMQMVAAAKLRRAQDSAEAARPYSERFNGVLGSLAASVGGSENAPRLLSGTGSDQTHLLVVMTAERGLCGGFNSNIAKLARQHANALISAGKTVKILTVGKKGRDNLRRDFGSIFLAHVDLTQVKRVGYSDAQSIAQDILARFDNGEFDVATIFYSKFENVVSQVPTAQQVIPASYETTESDGGGSFYDYEPDEGAILANLLPRGVATQIFSALLENGASEQGARMSAMDNATRNAGEMIDKLTIEFNRSRQAVITNELIEIISGAEAL
;
A
#
# COMPACT_ATOMS: atom_id res chain seq x y z
N MET A 1 18.88 -16.42 37.26
CA MET A 1 19.48 -15.43 36.33
C MET A 1 19.83 -16.15 35.02
N PRO A 2 19.72 -15.54 33.84
CA PRO A 2 20.19 -16.17 32.60
C PRO A 2 21.69 -16.43 32.71
N SER A 3 22.16 -17.54 32.15
CA SER A 3 23.59 -17.88 32.18
C SER A 3 24.40 -16.90 31.33
N LEU A 4 25.69 -16.70 31.64
CA LEU A 4 26.58 -15.87 30.84
C LEU A 4 26.62 -16.31 29.37
N LYS A 5 26.52 -17.62 29.13
CA LYS A 5 26.45 -18.18 27.77
C LYS A 5 25.18 -17.76 27.04
N ASP A 6 24.05 -17.76 27.73
CA ASP A 6 22.74 -17.34 27.13
C ASP A 6 22.73 -15.85 26.78
N LEU A 7 23.27 -15.02 27.67
CA LEU A 7 23.42 -13.57 27.41
C LEU A 7 24.33 -13.30 26.22
N LYS A 8 25.46 -14.01 26.12
CA LYS A 8 26.38 -13.90 24.99
C LYS A 8 25.70 -14.29 23.67
N ASN A 9 25.01 -15.43 23.65
CA ASN A 9 24.26 -15.91 22.48
C ASN A 9 23.17 -14.91 22.04
N ARG A 10 22.48 -14.33 23.04
CA ARG A 10 21.43 -13.33 22.78
C ARG A 10 22.00 -12.03 22.20
N ILE A 11 23.13 -11.55 22.71
CA ILE A 11 23.85 -10.40 22.14
C ILE A 11 24.22 -10.67 20.69
N GLU A 12 24.74 -11.86 20.38
CA GLU A 12 25.16 -12.23 19.02
C GLU A 12 23.95 -12.31 18.06
N SER A 13 22.85 -12.89 18.50
CA SER A 13 21.60 -12.94 17.74
C SER A 13 21.06 -11.54 17.42
N VAL A 14 21.05 -10.61 18.39
CA VAL A 14 20.58 -9.24 18.17
C VAL A 14 21.55 -8.47 17.26
N LYS A 15 22.88 -8.70 17.36
CA LYS A 15 23.85 -8.14 16.42
C LYS A 15 23.59 -8.56 14.98
N ASN A 16 23.27 -9.84 14.77
CA ASN A 16 22.91 -10.36 13.45
C ASN A 16 21.60 -9.75 12.95
N THR A 17 20.58 -9.64 13.80
CA THR A 17 19.31 -8.96 13.47
C THR A 17 19.57 -7.51 13.04
N ARG A 18 20.41 -6.76 13.77
CA ARG A 18 20.81 -5.38 13.41
C ARG A 18 21.47 -5.30 12.04
N LYS A 19 22.34 -6.26 11.69
CA LYS A 19 22.96 -6.29 10.35
C LYS A 19 21.91 -6.53 9.25
N ILE A 20 20.97 -7.46 9.49
CA ILE A 20 19.91 -7.79 8.53
C ILE A 20 18.99 -6.59 8.34
N THR A 21 18.51 -5.95 9.42
CA THR A 21 17.60 -4.79 9.32
C THR A 21 18.27 -3.61 8.64
N LYS A 22 19.57 -3.38 8.88
CA LYS A 22 20.34 -2.34 8.19
C LYS A 22 20.46 -2.61 6.68
N ALA A 23 20.72 -3.85 6.29
CA ALA A 23 20.77 -4.24 4.89
C ALA A 23 19.38 -4.07 4.22
N MET A 24 18.30 -4.48 4.91
CA MET A 24 16.93 -4.29 4.42
C MET A 24 16.55 -2.81 4.27
N GLN A 25 17.00 -1.95 5.18
CA GLN A 25 16.83 -0.50 5.06
C GLN A 25 17.47 0.04 3.78
N MET A 26 18.72 -0.36 3.48
CA MET A 26 19.44 0.08 2.27
C MET A 26 18.75 -0.41 0.99
N VAL A 27 18.30 -1.67 0.98
CA VAL A 27 17.54 -2.22 -0.16
C VAL A 27 16.21 -1.49 -0.36
N ALA A 28 15.49 -1.18 0.73
CA ALA A 28 14.24 -0.42 0.66
C ALA A 28 14.48 1.00 0.12
N ALA A 29 15.53 1.69 0.56
CA ALA A 29 15.92 3.01 0.05
C ALA A 29 16.20 3.00 -1.47
N ALA A 30 16.96 2.00 -1.95
CA ALA A 30 17.24 1.86 -3.38
C ALA A 30 15.98 1.56 -4.21
N LYS A 31 15.05 0.76 -3.66
CA LYS A 31 13.76 0.48 -4.30
C LYS A 31 12.83 1.69 -4.29
N LEU A 32 12.81 2.45 -3.19
CA LEU A 32 12.05 3.69 -3.08
C LEU A 32 12.45 4.68 -4.18
N ARG A 33 13.75 4.93 -4.34
CA ARG A 33 14.23 5.84 -5.38
C ARG A 33 13.74 5.43 -6.76
N ARG A 34 13.83 4.13 -7.10
CA ARG A 34 13.32 3.63 -8.38
C ARG A 34 11.80 3.75 -8.54
N ALA A 35 11.05 3.60 -7.44
CA ALA A 35 9.60 3.76 -7.45
C ALA A 35 9.22 5.23 -7.65
N GLN A 36 9.94 6.16 -7.02
CA GLN A 36 9.78 7.60 -7.22
C GLN A 36 10.08 8.00 -8.67
N ASP A 37 11.24 7.58 -9.20
CA ASP A 37 11.60 7.84 -10.62
C ASP A 37 10.49 7.35 -11.58
N SER A 38 9.88 6.19 -11.27
CA SER A 38 8.81 5.63 -12.09
C SER A 38 7.49 6.41 -11.96
N ALA A 39 7.14 6.85 -10.76
CA ALA A 39 5.95 7.65 -10.51
C ALA A 39 6.07 9.05 -11.16
N GLU A 40 7.23 9.69 -11.02
CA GLU A 40 7.52 10.98 -11.65
C GLU A 40 7.48 10.89 -13.18
N ALA A 41 8.01 9.82 -13.78
CA ALA A 41 7.97 9.61 -15.21
C ALA A 41 6.54 9.35 -15.75
N ALA A 42 5.65 8.78 -14.94
CA ALA A 42 4.25 8.52 -15.33
C ALA A 42 3.35 9.77 -15.15
N ARG A 43 3.71 10.71 -14.27
CA ARG A 43 2.86 11.84 -13.89
C ARG A 43 2.46 12.73 -15.07
N PRO A 44 3.37 13.19 -15.97
CA PRO A 44 2.98 14.07 -17.07
C PRO A 44 1.92 13.45 -18.00
N TYR A 45 2.01 12.14 -18.24
CA TYR A 45 1.02 11.44 -19.02
C TYR A 45 -0.33 11.41 -18.30
N SER A 46 -0.35 11.02 -17.03
CA SER A 46 -1.58 10.92 -16.24
C SER A 46 -2.28 12.27 -16.10
N GLU A 47 -1.54 13.35 -15.86
CA GLU A 47 -2.09 14.70 -15.74
C GLU A 47 -2.70 15.18 -17.07
N ARG A 48 -1.97 15.00 -18.18
CA ARG A 48 -2.46 15.37 -19.49
C ARG A 48 -3.69 14.56 -19.89
N PHE A 49 -3.65 13.24 -19.64
CA PHE A 49 -4.74 12.33 -19.92
C PHE A 49 -6.00 12.66 -19.11
N ASN A 50 -5.84 12.94 -17.82
CA ASN A 50 -6.96 13.34 -16.96
C ASN A 50 -7.54 14.71 -17.38
N GLY A 51 -6.71 15.66 -17.83
CA GLY A 51 -7.15 16.94 -18.36
C GLY A 51 -8.03 16.78 -19.61
N VAL A 52 -7.60 15.95 -20.56
CA VAL A 52 -8.40 15.66 -21.78
C VAL A 52 -9.70 14.96 -21.43
N LEU A 53 -9.66 13.95 -20.54
CA LEU A 53 -10.85 13.26 -20.08
C LEU A 53 -11.82 14.20 -19.32
N GLY A 54 -11.28 15.11 -18.51
CA GLY A 54 -12.08 16.11 -17.79
C GLY A 54 -12.84 17.04 -18.73
N SER A 55 -12.16 17.53 -19.78
CA SER A 55 -12.77 18.37 -20.80
C SER A 55 -13.87 17.64 -21.60
N LEU A 56 -13.60 16.40 -22.03
CA LEU A 56 -14.56 15.56 -22.73
C LEU A 56 -15.74 15.15 -21.84
N ALA A 57 -15.48 14.82 -20.58
CA ALA A 57 -16.53 14.46 -19.63
C ALA A 57 -17.46 15.64 -19.33
N ALA A 58 -16.94 16.85 -19.30
CA ALA A 58 -17.74 18.07 -19.11
C ALA A 58 -18.65 18.36 -20.31
N SER A 59 -18.22 18.08 -21.56
CA SER A 59 -19.03 18.28 -22.76
C SER A 59 -20.17 17.26 -22.90
N VAL A 60 -19.94 16.00 -22.48
CA VAL A 60 -20.88 14.88 -22.69
C VAL A 60 -21.68 14.55 -21.42
N GLY A 61 -21.20 14.92 -20.24
CA GLY A 61 -21.70 14.47 -18.94
C GLY A 61 -23.15 14.87 -18.59
N GLY A 62 -23.76 15.80 -19.34
CA GLY A 62 -25.18 16.20 -19.22
C GLY A 62 -26.12 15.56 -20.24
N SER A 63 -25.62 14.70 -21.14
CA SER A 63 -26.41 14.08 -22.18
C SER A 63 -27.00 12.73 -21.74
N GLU A 64 -28.20 12.39 -22.23
CA GLU A 64 -28.85 11.08 -22.00
C GLU A 64 -27.99 9.89 -22.52
N ASN A 65 -27.06 10.17 -23.44
CA ASN A 65 -26.17 9.18 -24.05
C ASN A 65 -24.78 9.10 -23.38
N ALA A 66 -24.59 9.68 -22.19
CA ALA A 66 -23.32 9.60 -21.49
C ALA A 66 -22.92 8.14 -21.19
N PRO A 67 -21.65 7.74 -21.44
CA PRO A 67 -21.19 6.38 -21.13
C PRO A 67 -21.42 6.01 -19.66
N ARG A 68 -21.86 4.77 -19.39
CA ARG A 68 -22.17 4.27 -18.03
C ARG A 68 -21.01 4.40 -17.05
N LEU A 69 -19.77 4.36 -17.53
CA LEU A 69 -18.60 4.58 -16.70
C LEU A 69 -18.49 5.99 -16.12
N LEU A 70 -19.19 6.96 -16.74
CA LEU A 70 -19.26 8.35 -16.30
C LEU A 70 -20.56 8.64 -15.54
N SER A 71 -21.71 8.24 -16.12
CA SER A 71 -23.06 8.49 -15.56
C SER A 71 -23.43 7.53 -14.41
N GLY A 72 -22.71 6.41 -14.27
CA GLY A 72 -23.06 5.33 -13.35
C GLY A 72 -24.15 4.40 -13.89
N THR A 73 -24.65 3.53 -13.02
CA THR A 73 -25.76 2.59 -13.31
C THR A 73 -27.14 3.20 -12.97
N GLY A 74 -27.17 4.40 -12.38
CA GLY A 74 -28.38 4.97 -11.79
C GLY A 74 -28.72 4.40 -10.39
N SER A 75 -27.95 3.42 -9.92
CA SER A 75 -28.05 2.79 -8.59
C SER A 75 -26.76 3.05 -7.80
N ASP A 76 -26.89 3.05 -6.48
CA ASP A 76 -25.78 3.17 -5.54
C ASP A 76 -25.90 2.07 -4.46
N GLN A 77 -26.36 0.88 -4.85
CA GLN A 77 -26.67 -0.19 -3.90
C GLN A 77 -25.49 -1.10 -3.67
N THR A 78 -24.71 -1.41 -4.70
CA THR A 78 -23.60 -2.37 -4.59
C THR A 78 -22.25 -1.69 -4.82
N HIS A 79 -21.35 -1.80 -3.84
CA HIS A 79 -20.02 -1.20 -3.86
C HIS A 79 -18.92 -2.24 -3.98
N LEU A 80 -18.00 -2.03 -4.92
CA LEU A 80 -16.74 -2.79 -5.03
C LEU A 80 -15.62 -2.01 -4.37
N LEU A 81 -14.97 -2.59 -3.36
CA LEU A 81 -13.79 -2.05 -2.70
C LEU A 81 -12.54 -2.78 -3.20
N VAL A 82 -11.67 -2.08 -3.91
CA VAL A 82 -10.41 -2.62 -4.42
C VAL A 82 -9.30 -2.24 -3.46
N VAL A 83 -8.82 -3.18 -2.66
CA VAL A 83 -7.85 -2.92 -1.58
C VAL A 83 -6.44 -3.31 -2.02
N MET A 84 -5.59 -2.30 -2.23
CA MET A 84 -4.21 -2.47 -2.72
C MET A 84 -3.24 -2.43 -1.55
N THR A 85 -2.50 -3.52 -1.33
CA THR A 85 -1.51 -3.66 -0.25
C THR A 85 -0.25 -4.34 -0.76
N ALA A 86 0.75 -4.49 0.12
CA ALA A 86 1.96 -5.23 -0.20
C ALA A 86 1.74 -6.75 -0.17
N GLU A 87 2.57 -7.46 -0.92
CA GLU A 87 2.68 -8.92 -0.84
C GLU A 87 3.40 -9.37 0.44
N ARG A 88 4.32 -8.55 0.94
CA ARG A 88 5.18 -8.87 2.08
C ARG A 88 4.95 -7.91 3.24
N GLY A 89 5.30 -8.36 4.45
CA GLY A 89 5.29 -7.53 5.66
C GLY A 89 6.57 -6.72 5.85
N LEU A 90 6.83 -6.38 7.10
CA LEU A 90 7.99 -5.60 7.57
C LEU A 90 8.03 -4.16 7.00
N CYS A 91 6.86 -3.58 6.75
CA CYS A 91 6.65 -2.20 6.31
C CYS A 91 5.85 -1.37 7.33
N GLY A 92 6.08 -1.62 8.62
CA GLY A 92 5.38 -0.91 9.70
C GLY A 92 3.87 -1.05 9.63
N GLY A 93 3.16 0.05 9.78
CA GLY A 93 1.71 0.13 9.74
C GLY A 93 1.08 0.22 8.34
N PHE A 94 1.88 0.19 7.27
CA PHE A 94 1.43 0.40 5.89
C PHE A 94 0.20 -0.46 5.53
N ASN A 95 0.33 -1.78 5.60
CA ASN A 95 -0.77 -2.68 5.24
C ASN A 95 -1.99 -2.57 6.15
N SER A 96 -1.76 -2.43 7.46
CA SER A 96 -2.83 -2.34 8.45
C SER A 96 -3.60 -1.04 8.35
N ASN A 97 -2.96 0.07 7.98
CA ASN A 97 -3.61 1.36 7.83
C ASN A 97 -4.55 1.37 6.61
N ILE A 98 -4.12 0.82 5.47
CA ILE A 98 -4.97 0.68 4.28
C ILE A 98 -6.16 -0.26 4.59
N ALA A 99 -5.89 -1.41 5.21
CA ALA A 99 -6.95 -2.34 5.59
C ALA A 99 -7.93 -1.75 6.61
N LYS A 100 -7.45 -0.91 7.55
CA LYS A 100 -8.29 -0.19 8.50
C LYS A 100 -9.22 0.80 7.80
N LEU A 101 -8.71 1.59 6.86
CA LEU A 101 -9.51 2.52 6.07
C LEU A 101 -10.59 1.78 5.26
N ALA A 102 -10.21 0.71 4.56
CA ALA A 102 -11.15 -0.12 3.80
C ALA A 102 -12.22 -0.76 4.69
N ARG A 103 -11.85 -1.24 5.89
CA ARG A 103 -12.77 -1.79 6.89
C ARG A 103 -13.77 -0.74 7.36
N GLN A 104 -13.30 0.47 7.67
CA GLN A 104 -14.17 1.57 8.11
C GLN A 104 -15.18 1.93 7.03
N HIS A 105 -14.73 2.01 5.78
CA HIS A 105 -15.60 2.29 4.64
C HIS A 105 -16.61 1.16 4.38
N ALA A 106 -16.16 -0.09 4.41
CA ALA A 106 -17.03 -1.26 4.28
C ALA A 106 -18.14 -1.29 5.35
N ASN A 107 -17.77 -1.06 6.62
CA ASN A 107 -18.73 -1.05 7.72
C ASN A 107 -19.73 0.10 7.60
N ALA A 108 -19.30 1.28 7.16
CA ALA A 108 -20.19 2.42 6.93
C ALA A 108 -21.23 2.11 5.83
N LEU A 109 -20.80 1.50 4.72
CA LEU A 109 -21.69 1.08 3.65
C LEU A 109 -22.68 0.00 4.10
N ILE A 110 -22.21 -1.03 4.80
CA ILE A 110 -23.06 -2.10 5.34
C ILE A 110 -24.08 -1.52 6.33
N SER A 111 -23.66 -0.60 7.20
CA SER A 111 -24.58 0.08 8.14
C SER A 111 -25.61 0.95 7.44
N ALA A 112 -25.30 1.46 6.25
CA ALA A 112 -26.24 2.17 5.39
C ALA A 112 -27.14 1.24 4.55
N GLY A 113 -27.10 -0.08 4.78
CA GLY A 113 -27.92 -1.08 4.06
C GLY A 113 -27.42 -1.40 2.65
N LYS A 114 -26.18 -1.04 2.30
CA LYS A 114 -25.59 -1.29 0.99
C LYS A 114 -24.85 -2.63 0.95
N THR A 115 -24.77 -3.21 -0.24
CA THR A 115 -24.03 -4.44 -0.49
C THR A 115 -22.56 -4.11 -0.78
N VAL A 116 -21.64 -4.80 -0.10
CA VAL A 116 -20.20 -4.60 -0.27
C VAL A 116 -19.57 -5.85 -0.86
N LYS A 117 -18.73 -5.68 -1.86
CA LYS A 117 -17.85 -6.71 -2.44
C LYS A 117 -16.42 -6.22 -2.35
N ILE A 118 -15.46 -7.12 -2.11
CA ILE A 118 -14.07 -6.77 -1.94
C ILE A 118 -13.20 -7.53 -2.95
N LEU A 119 -12.37 -6.78 -3.68
CA LEU A 119 -11.29 -7.28 -4.49
C LEU A 119 -9.98 -6.89 -3.82
N THR A 120 -9.09 -7.84 -3.56
CA THR A 120 -7.80 -7.55 -2.94
C THR A 120 -6.68 -7.66 -3.95
N VAL A 121 -5.80 -6.65 -3.97
CA VAL A 121 -4.54 -6.64 -4.71
C VAL A 121 -3.42 -6.67 -3.66
N GLY A 122 -2.66 -7.77 -3.65
CA GLY A 122 -1.64 -8.02 -2.63
C GLY A 122 -2.13 -8.85 -1.44
N LYS A 123 -1.28 -9.79 -1.05
CA LYS A 123 -1.59 -10.82 -0.04
C LYS A 123 -1.94 -10.23 1.32
N LYS A 124 -1.26 -9.15 1.74
CA LYS A 124 -1.43 -8.61 3.10
C LYS A 124 -2.79 -7.98 3.36
N GLY A 125 -3.41 -7.36 2.35
CA GLY A 125 -4.78 -6.87 2.44
C GLY A 125 -5.77 -8.01 2.64
N ARG A 126 -5.63 -9.08 1.84
CA ARG A 126 -6.42 -10.29 1.99
C ARG A 126 -6.29 -10.90 3.39
N ASP A 127 -5.06 -11.07 3.89
CA ASP A 127 -4.81 -11.63 5.22
C ASP A 127 -5.48 -10.81 6.33
N ASN A 128 -5.41 -9.46 6.23
CA ASN A 128 -5.94 -8.53 7.23
C ASN A 128 -7.48 -8.45 7.23
N LEU A 129 -8.11 -8.63 6.08
CA LEU A 129 -9.57 -8.47 5.93
C LEU A 129 -10.33 -9.80 5.95
N ARG A 130 -9.63 -10.93 5.73
CA ARG A 130 -10.25 -12.25 5.58
C ARG A 130 -11.11 -12.66 6.76
N ARG A 131 -10.71 -12.32 7.98
CA ARG A 131 -11.43 -12.71 9.19
C ARG A 131 -12.82 -12.07 9.26
N ASP A 132 -12.90 -10.79 8.88
CA ASP A 132 -14.11 -9.99 9.04
C ASP A 132 -15.00 -10.03 7.77
N PHE A 133 -14.39 -10.16 6.59
CA PHE A 133 -15.03 -9.98 5.30
C PHE A 133 -14.78 -11.13 4.30
N GLY A 134 -14.28 -12.29 4.76
CA GLY A 134 -13.92 -13.38 3.87
C GLY A 134 -15.06 -13.89 2.97
N SER A 135 -16.32 -13.77 3.41
CA SER A 135 -17.51 -14.19 2.67
C SER A 135 -17.89 -13.26 1.51
N ILE A 136 -17.42 -12.03 1.53
CA ILE A 136 -17.72 -11.01 0.50
C ILE A 136 -16.52 -10.71 -0.41
N PHE A 137 -15.45 -11.52 -0.31
CA PHE A 137 -14.34 -11.44 -1.25
C PHE A 137 -14.78 -11.93 -2.63
N LEU A 138 -14.61 -11.08 -3.63
CA LEU A 138 -14.94 -11.37 -5.01
C LEU A 138 -13.77 -12.02 -5.74
N ALA A 139 -12.57 -11.42 -5.59
CA ALA A 139 -11.35 -11.89 -6.24
C ALA A 139 -10.10 -11.48 -5.45
N HIS A 140 -8.96 -12.09 -5.82
CA HIS A 140 -7.65 -11.75 -5.31
C HIS A 140 -6.63 -11.72 -6.44
N VAL A 141 -5.92 -10.60 -6.56
CA VAL A 141 -4.82 -10.44 -7.51
C VAL A 141 -3.50 -10.62 -6.77
N ASP A 142 -2.72 -11.60 -7.18
CA ASP A 142 -1.39 -11.91 -6.63
C ASP A 142 -0.31 -11.28 -7.52
N LEU A 143 0.46 -10.37 -6.95
CA LEU A 143 1.59 -9.70 -7.61
C LEU A 143 2.95 -10.23 -7.14
N THR A 144 3.01 -11.38 -6.46
CA THR A 144 4.24 -11.94 -5.87
C THR A 144 5.34 -12.17 -6.92
N GLN A 145 4.96 -12.56 -8.14
CA GLN A 145 5.89 -12.81 -9.26
C GLN A 145 6.27 -11.55 -10.04
N VAL A 146 5.55 -10.44 -9.80
CA VAL A 146 5.80 -9.17 -10.50
C VAL A 146 6.98 -8.47 -9.84
N LYS A 147 8.12 -8.43 -10.55
CA LYS A 147 9.32 -7.75 -10.05
C LYS A 147 9.20 -6.23 -10.06
N ARG A 148 8.50 -5.71 -11.03
CA ARG A 148 8.23 -4.28 -11.22
C ARG A 148 6.84 -4.14 -11.83
N VAL A 149 5.97 -3.44 -11.15
CA VAL A 149 4.61 -3.16 -11.62
C VAL A 149 4.69 -2.33 -12.90
N GLY A 150 4.07 -2.81 -13.95
CA GLY A 150 3.94 -2.15 -15.25
C GLY A 150 2.50 -1.74 -15.53
N TYR A 151 2.30 -0.99 -16.61
CA TYR A 151 0.96 -0.59 -17.04
C TYR A 151 0.09 -1.83 -17.41
N SER A 152 0.71 -2.89 -17.94
CA SER A 152 0.01 -4.14 -18.26
C SER A 152 -0.64 -4.81 -17.06
N ASP A 153 0.00 -4.74 -15.87
CA ASP A 153 -0.55 -5.30 -14.64
C ASP A 153 -1.79 -4.51 -14.20
N ALA A 154 -1.71 -3.19 -14.25
CA ALA A 154 -2.84 -2.30 -13.96
C ALA A 154 -3.97 -2.48 -14.97
N GLN A 155 -3.65 -2.65 -16.25
CA GLN A 155 -4.61 -2.89 -17.30
C GLN A 155 -5.38 -4.21 -17.09
N SER A 156 -4.70 -5.28 -16.69
CA SER A 156 -5.35 -6.56 -16.35
C SER A 156 -6.34 -6.41 -15.19
N ILE A 157 -5.96 -5.67 -14.15
CA ILE A 157 -6.85 -5.38 -13.01
C ILE A 157 -8.03 -4.54 -13.47
N ALA A 158 -7.80 -3.50 -14.27
CA ALA A 158 -8.85 -2.65 -14.81
C ALA A 158 -9.84 -3.43 -15.66
N GLN A 159 -9.35 -4.32 -16.54
CA GLN A 159 -10.19 -5.17 -17.39
C GLN A 159 -11.10 -6.09 -16.57
N ASP A 160 -10.59 -6.72 -15.49
CA ASP A 160 -11.43 -7.54 -14.59
C ASP A 160 -12.52 -6.69 -13.92
N ILE A 161 -12.18 -5.49 -13.44
CA ILE A 161 -13.14 -4.56 -12.83
C ILE A 161 -14.18 -4.10 -13.83
N LEU A 162 -13.78 -3.71 -15.04
CA LEU A 162 -14.68 -3.24 -16.09
C LEU A 162 -15.63 -4.35 -16.58
N ALA A 163 -15.12 -5.57 -16.79
CA ALA A 163 -15.96 -6.71 -17.17
C ALA A 163 -17.03 -7.00 -16.12
N ARG A 164 -16.70 -6.90 -14.83
CA ARG A 164 -17.68 -7.06 -13.74
C ARG A 164 -18.68 -5.92 -13.67
N PHE A 165 -18.26 -4.70 -13.98
CA PHE A 165 -19.15 -3.54 -14.07
C PHE A 165 -20.14 -3.70 -15.21
N ASP A 166 -19.69 -4.13 -16.38
CA ASP A 166 -20.54 -4.39 -17.54
C ASP A 166 -21.57 -5.49 -17.27
N ASN A 167 -21.17 -6.50 -16.48
CA ASN A 167 -22.06 -7.57 -16.01
C ASN A 167 -23.04 -7.13 -14.90
N GLY A 168 -22.97 -5.89 -14.43
CA GLY A 168 -23.84 -5.38 -13.37
C GLY A 168 -23.55 -5.95 -11.97
N GLU A 169 -22.31 -6.41 -11.73
CA GLU A 169 -21.95 -6.99 -10.43
C GLU A 169 -21.84 -5.94 -9.31
N PHE A 170 -21.64 -4.66 -9.66
CA PHE A 170 -21.58 -3.54 -8.74
C PHE A 170 -21.91 -2.22 -9.44
N ASP A 171 -22.23 -1.19 -8.66
CA ASP A 171 -22.57 0.16 -9.13
C ASP A 171 -21.40 1.14 -8.97
N VAL A 172 -20.68 1.04 -7.86
CA VAL A 172 -19.60 1.96 -7.49
C VAL A 172 -18.32 1.17 -7.20
N ALA A 173 -17.20 1.62 -7.74
CA ALA A 173 -15.88 1.06 -7.40
C ALA A 173 -14.97 2.11 -6.75
N THR A 174 -14.40 1.76 -5.60
CA THR A 174 -13.44 2.59 -4.84
C THR A 174 -12.15 1.82 -4.65
N ILE A 175 -11.02 2.42 -5.01
CA ILE A 175 -9.69 1.89 -4.75
C ILE A 175 -9.15 2.42 -3.42
N PHE A 176 -8.49 1.55 -2.66
CA PHE A 176 -7.82 1.87 -1.40
C PHE A 176 -6.34 1.59 -1.55
N TYR A 177 -5.54 2.60 -1.40
CA TYR A 177 -4.08 2.55 -1.53
C TYR A 177 -3.42 3.53 -0.57
N SER A 178 -2.11 3.61 -0.56
CA SER A 178 -1.39 4.62 0.21
C SER A 178 -0.70 5.60 -0.72
N LYS A 179 -1.11 6.87 -0.65
CA LYS A 179 -0.47 7.97 -1.36
C LYS A 179 0.89 8.26 -0.72
N PHE A 180 1.91 8.40 -1.54
CA PHE A 180 3.24 8.73 -1.10
C PHE A 180 3.43 10.26 -1.02
N GLU A 181 3.58 10.79 0.16
CA GLU A 181 3.96 12.20 0.36
C GLU A 181 5.45 12.34 0.59
N ASN A 182 5.98 11.57 1.53
CA ASN A 182 7.42 11.51 1.84
C ASN A 182 7.74 10.21 2.61
N VAL A 183 9.01 10.01 2.97
CA VAL A 183 9.48 8.82 3.69
C VAL A 183 8.82 8.64 5.06
N VAL A 184 8.39 9.72 5.69
CA VAL A 184 7.77 9.70 7.03
C VAL A 184 6.25 9.60 6.93
N SER A 185 5.66 10.21 5.90
CA SER A 185 4.21 10.30 5.71
C SER A 185 3.76 9.51 4.49
N GLN A 186 2.98 8.46 4.72
CA GLN A 186 2.25 7.71 3.71
C GLN A 186 0.77 7.72 4.10
N VAL A 187 -0.07 8.30 3.27
CA VAL A 187 -1.48 8.58 3.59
C VAL A 187 -2.39 7.53 2.97
N PRO A 188 -3.07 6.69 3.78
CA PRO A 188 -4.10 5.80 3.27
C PRO A 188 -5.21 6.61 2.61
N THR A 189 -5.49 6.31 1.35
CA THR A 189 -6.41 7.07 0.51
C THR A 189 -7.48 6.15 -0.05
N ALA A 190 -8.72 6.64 -0.08
CA ALA A 190 -9.84 6.05 -0.78
C ALA A 190 -10.15 6.95 -1.98
N GLN A 191 -10.18 6.37 -3.18
CA GLN A 191 -10.46 7.09 -4.42
C GLN A 191 -11.52 6.33 -5.21
N GLN A 192 -12.62 6.99 -5.52
CA GLN A 192 -13.62 6.42 -6.40
C GLN A 192 -13.10 6.41 -7.84
N VAL A 193 -13.29 5.30 -8.55
CA VAL A 193 -12.87 5.12 -9.94
C VAL A 193 -14.05 4.83 -10.88
N ILE A 194 -15.14 4.32 -10.34
CA ILE A 194 -16.42 4.12 -11.08
C ILE A 194 -17.57 4.55 -10.16
N PRO A 195 -18.50 5.39 -10.60
CA PRO A 195 -18.40 6.23 -11.79
C PRO A 195 -17.16 7.12 -11.76
N ALA A 196 -16.59 7.35 -12.94
CA ALA A 196 -15.38 8.16 -13.08
C ALA A 196 -15.71 9.64 -12.87
N SER A 197 -15.05 10.28 -11.91
CA SER A 197 -15.11 11.72 -11.69
C SER A 197 -13.77 12.34 -12.07
N TYR A 198 -13.81 13.29 -12.98
CA TYR A 198 -12.63 14.07 -13.35
C TYR A 198 -12.85 15.51 -12.90
N GLU A 199 -11.88 16.05 -12.17
CA GLU A 199 -11.88 17.47 -11.84
C GLU A 199 -11.74 18.25 -13.16
N THR A 200 -12.71 19.11 -13.46
CA THR A 200 -12.53 20.12 -14.49
C THR A 200 -11.52 21.13 -13.94
N THR A 201 -10.24 20.93 -14.25
CA THR A 201 -9.29 22.03 -14.11
C THR A 201 -9.76 23.10 -15.08
N GLU A 202 -10.20 24.24 -14.55
CA GLU A 202 -10.25 25.47 -15.29
C GLU A 202 -8.78 25.80 -15.68
N SER A 203 -8.29 25.10 -16.71
CA SER A 203 -7.02 25.41 -17.31
C SER A 203 -7.18 26.75 -18.00
N ASP A 204 -6.35 27.69 -17.57
CA ASP A 204 -6.07 29.00 -18.16
C ASP A 204 -6.70 29.18 -19.54
N GLY A 205 -7.53 30.23 -19.68
CA GLY A 205 -8.30 30.73 -20.81
C GLY A 205 -7.79 30.63 -22.24
N GLY A 206 -7.21 29.52 -22.62
CA GLY A 206 -6.87 29.12 -23.97
C GLY A 206 -7.54 27.79 -24.27
N GLY A 207 -8.84 27.77 -24.56
CA GLY A 207 -9.54 26.60 -25.04
C GLY A 207 -8.81 26.03 -26.24
N SER A 208 -8.03 24.95 -26.04
CA SER A 208 -7.61 24.12 -27.16
C SER A 208 -8.90 23.48 -27.68
N PHE A 209 -9.48 24.04 -28.72
CA PHE A 209 -10.57 23.42 -29.47
C PHE A 209 -9.95 22.20 -30.15
N TYR A 210 -10.19 21.03 -29.55
CA TYR A 210 -9.88 19.77 -30.23
C TYR A 210 -11.06 19.46 -31.15
N ASP A 211 -10.77 19.18 -32.39
CA ASP A 211 -11.74 18.60 -33.34
C ASP A 211 -11.76 17.08 -33.11
N TYR A 212 -12.92 16.56 -32.72
CA TYR A 212 -13.05 15.14 -32.34
C TYR A 212 -13.68 14.36 -33.50
N GLU A 213 -12.94 13.34 -33.99
CA GLU A 213 -13.44 12.40 -35.01
C GLU A 213 -13.49 10.98 -34.44
N PRO A 214 -14.60 10.19 -34.62
CA PRO A 214 -15.82 10.55 -35.33
C PRO A 214 -16.78 11.43 -34.54
N ASP A 215 -16.86 11.29 -33.20
CA ASP A 215 -17.66 12.07 -32.27
C ASP A 215 -17.11 11.94 -30.84
N GLU A 216 -17.46 12.92 -29.98
CA GLU A 216 -16.98 12.97 -28.60
C GLU A 216 -17.40 11.76 -27.77
N GLY A 217 -18.59 11.21 -28.00
CA GLY A 217 -19.12 10.06 -27.25
C GLY A 217 -18.36 8.78 -27.54
N ALA A 218 -18.05 8.52 -28.84
CA ALA A 218 -17.28 7.36 -29.27
C ALA A 218 -15.83 7.40 -28.75
N ILE A 219 -15.21 8.60 -28.76
CA ILE A 219 -13.87 8.80 -28.21
C ILE A 219 -13.88 8.58 -26.71
N LEU A 220 -14.85 9.15 -26.00
CA LEU A 220 -14.99 9.01 -24.56
C LEU A 220 -15.22 7.55 -24.16
N ALA A 221 -16.04 6.80 -24.88
CA ALA A 221 -16.25 5.38 -24.65
C ALA A 221 -14.96 4.55 -24.77
N ASN A 222 -14.03 4.95 -25.64
CA ASN A 222 -12.71 4.31 -25.80
C ASN A 222 -11.69 4.77 -24.73
N LEU A 223 -11.77 6.03 -24.30
CA LEU A 223 -10.79 6.59 -23.37
C LEU A 223 -11.11 6.28 -21.90
N LEU A 224 -12.39 6.17 -21.51
CA LEU A 224 -12.79 5.91 -20.12
C LEU A 224 -12.21 4.61 -19.55
N PRO A 225 -12.22 3.46 -20.24
CA PRO A 225 -11.56 2.24 -19.77
C PRO A 225 -10.06 2.44 -19.55
N ARG A 226 -9.40 3.21 -20.42
CA ARG A 226 -7.98 3.55 -20.27
C ARG A 226 -7.77 4.52 -19.10
N GLY A 227 -8.73 5.39 -18.84
CA GLY A 227 -8.74 6.28 -17.67
C GLY A 227 -8.74 5.50 -16.35
N VAL A 228 -9.62 4.52 -16.23
CA VAL A 228 -9.66 3.62 -15.07
C VAL A 228 -8.32 2.88 -14.92
N ALA A 229 -7.77 2.33 -16.01
CA ALA A 229 -6.48 1.64 -15.98
C ALA A 229 -5.32 2.59 -15.55
N THR A 230 -5.35 3.84 -16.01
CA THR A 230 -4.34 4.85 -15.66
C THR A 230 -4.44 5.26 -14.18
N GLN A 231 -5.65 5.41 -13.64
CA GLN A 231 -5.86 5.68 -12.21
C GLN A 231 -5.37 4.51 -11.35
N ILE A 232 -5.67 3.27 -11.73
CA ILE A 232 -5.18 2.06 -11.06
C ILE A 232 -3.65 1.99 -11.13
N PHE A 233 -3.05 2.30 -12.29
CA PHE A 233 -1.60 2.31 -12.45
C PHE A 233 -0.93 3.36 -11.56
N SER A 234 -1.44 4.57 -11.53
CA SER A 234 -0.96 5.63 -10.64
C SER A 234 -1.05 5.21 -9.17
N ALA A 235 -2.19 4.64 -8.76
CA ALA A 235 -2.38 4.14 -7.40
C ALA A 235 -1.40 3.02 -7.04
N LEU A 236 -1.10 2.09 -7.96
CA LEU A 236 -0.11 1.03 -7.75
C LEU A 236 1.32 1.56 -7.63
N LEU A 237 1.69 2.58 -8.40
CA LEU A 237 3.01 3.23 -8.30
C LEU A 237 3.16 3.97 -6.97
N GLU A 238 2.17 4.77 -6.59
CA GLU A 238 2.12 5.47 -5.31
C GLU A 238 2.18 4.48 -4.13
N ASN A 239 1.41 3.41 -4.22
CA ASN A 239 1.38 2.34 -3.22
C ASN A 239 2.75 1.65 -3.09
N GLY A 240 3.41 1.40 -4.21
CA GLY A 240 4.76 0.83 -4.25
C GLY A 240 5.82 1.74 -3.62
N ALA A 241 5.77 3.04 -3.88
CA ALA A 241 6.64 4.03 -3.26
C ALA A 241 6.39 4.12 -1.75
N SER A 242 5.11 4.19 -1.35
CA SER A 242 4.69 4.21 0.06
C SER A 242 5.13 2.95 0.82
N GLU A 243 5.02 1.77 0.21
CA GLU A 243 5.50 0.51 0.79
C GLU A 243 6.99 0.54 1.08
N GLN A 244 7.81 1.01 0.13
CA GLN A 244 9.26 1.06 0.32
C GLN A 244 9.67 2.16 1.30
N GLY A 245 9.00 3.30 1.32
CA GLY A 245 9.19 4.36 2.32
C GLY A 245 8.89 3.87 3.73
N ALA A 246 7.73 3.26 3.93
CA ALA A 246 7.33 2.66 5.21
C ALA A 246 8.29 1.54 5.65
N ARG A 247 8.75 0.69 4.72
CA ARG A 247 9.73 -0.36 5.01
C ARG A 247 11.07 0.22 5.42
N MET A 248 11.56 1.25 4.72
CA MET A 248 12.81 1.92 5.05
C MET A 248 12.76 2.49 6.47
N SER A 249 11.70 3.21 6.84
CA SER A 249 11.48 3.77 8.17
C SER A 249 11.35 2.67 9.25
N ALA A 250 10.59 1.62 8.97
CA ALA A 250 10.43 0.49 9.90
C ALA A 250 11.76 -0.23 10.16
N MET A 251 12.59 -0.42 9.13
CA MET A 251 13.90 -1.07 9.26
C MET A 251 14.92 -0.17 9.95
N ASP A 252 14.85 1.15 9.78
CA ASP A 252 15.66 2.11 10.53
C ASP A 252 15.35 2.04 12.02
N ASN A 253 14.08 2.08 12.37
CA ASN A 253 13.63 1.95 13.77
C ASN A 253 14.07 0.59 14.37
N ALA A 254 13.90 -0.50 13.63
CA ALA A 254 14.33 -1.83 14.08
C ALA A 254 15.84 -1.90 14.29
N THR A 255 16.64 -1.26 13.43
CA THR A 255 18.11 -1.22 13.54
C THR A 255 18.54 -0.43 14.78
N ARG A 256 17.87 0.69 15.07
CA ARG A 256 18.12 1.52 16.25
C ARG A 256 17.75 0.78 17.53
N ASN A 257 16.58 0.20 17.59
CA ASN A 257 16.11 -0.59 18.73
C ASN A 257 17.03 -1.80 19.01
N ALA A 258 17.52 -2.44 17.94
CA ALA A 258 18.52 -3.52 18.08
C ALA A 258 19.83 -3.01 18.68
N GLY A 259 20.28 -1.80 18.34
CA GLY A 259 21.44 -1.15 18.95
C GLY A 259 21.25 -0.97 20.46
N GLU A 260 20.17 -0.34 20.86
CA GLU A 260 19.84 -0.12 22.28
C GLU A 260 19.71 -1.44 23.07
N MET A 261 19.18 -2.48 22.44
CA MET A 261 19.08 -3.80 23.07
C MET A 261 20.45 -4.43 23.26
N ILE A 262 21.38 -4.27 22.31
CA ILE A 262 22.78 -4.76 22.45
C ILE A 262 23.45 -4.07 23.64
N ASP A 263 23.28 -2.75 23.79
CA ASP A 263 23.89 -1.99 24.87
C ASP A 263 23.34 -2.45 26.25
N LYS A 264 22.02 -2.59 26.37
CA LYS A 264 21.38 -3.12 27.58
C LYS A 264 21.86 -4.53 27.93
N LEU A 265 21.87 -5.44 26.97
CA LEU A 265 22.35 -6.81 27.19
C LEU A 265 23.84 -6.87 27.53
N THR A 266 24.65 -5.95 27.01
CA THR A 266 26.07 -5.89 27.31
C THR A 266 26.32 -5.44 28.76
N ILE A 267 25.55 -4.47 29.25
CA ILE A 267 25.61 -4.05 30.65
C ILE A 267 25.19 -5.21 31.58
N GLU A 268 24.10 -5.91 31.25
CA GLU A 268 23.62 -7.07 32.00
C GLU A 268 24.65 -8.20 32.02
N PHE A 269 25.28 -8.49 30.90
CA PHE A 269 26.34 -9.49 30.76
C PHE A 269 27.55 -9.14 31.66
N ASN A 270 28.00 -7.88 31.60
CA ASN A 270 29.15 -7.45 32.41
C ASN A 270 28.84 -7.53 33.91
N ARG A 271 27.64 -7.13 34.34
CA ARG A 271 27.18 -7.24 35.74
C ARG A 271 27.13 -8.71 36.20
N SER A 272 26.52 -9.58 35.39
CA SER A 272 26.42 -11.00 35.70
C SER A 272 27.81 -11.66 35.74
N ARG A 273 28.72 -11.28 34.84
CA ARG A 273 30.09 -11.77 34.84
C ARG A 273 30.85 -11.37 36.11
N GLN A 274 30.69 -10.10 36.54
CA GLN A 274 31.33 -9.64 37.78
C GLN A 274 30.75 -10.40 39.00
N ALA A 275 29.46 -10.65 39.04
CA ALA A 275 28.85 -11.42 40.13
C ALA A 275 29.36 -12.86 40.19
N VAL A 276 29.51 -13.53 39.03
CA VAL A 276 30.08 -14.89 38.96
C VAL A 276 31.51 -14.90 39.44
N ILE A 277 32.37 -13.96 38.97
CA ILE A 277 33.77 -13.86 39.41
C ILE A 277 33.85 -13.64 40.91
N THR A 278 32.99 -12.74 41.47
CA THR A 278 32.98 -12.47 42.90
C THR A 278 32.59 -13.72 43.71
N ASN A 279 31.55 -14.45 43.25
CA ASN A 279 31.17 -15.70 43.92
C ASN A 279 32.26 -16.76 43.89
N GLU A 280 32.90 -16.96 42.72
CA GLU A 280 34.05 -17.90 42.59
C GLU A 280 35.18 -17.52 43.53
N LEU A 281 35.51 -16.21 43.65
CA LEU A 281 36.53 -15.73 44.60
C LEU A 281 36.16 -16.01 46.06
N ILE A 282 34.86 -15.78 46.42
CA ILE A 282 34.35 -16.07 47.76
C ILE A 282 34.47 -17.56 48.07
N GLU A 283 34.08 -18.42 47.12
CA GLU A 283 34.19 -19.87 47.27
C GLU A 283 35.65 -20.32 47.48
N ILE A 284 36.60 -19.77 46.72
CA ILE A 284 38.01 -20.08 46.85
C ILE A 284 38.54 -19.65 48.22
N ILE A 285 38.20 -18.42 48.68
CA ILE A 285 38.65 -17.91 49.97
C ILE A 285 38.07 -18.74 51.11
N SER A 286 36.74 -18.99 51.07
CA SER A 286 36.06 -19.80 52.10
C SER A 286 36.58 -21.25 52.14
N GLY A 287 36.96 -21.82 50.97
CA GLY A 287 37.57 -23.15 50.88
C GLY A 287 39.01 -23.16 51.44
N ALA A 288 39.78 -22.07 51.31
CA ALA A 288 41.12 -21.94 51.90
C ALA A 288 41.11 -21.73 53.40
N GLU A 289 40.09 -21.05 53.95
CA GLU A 289 39.89 -20.87 55.38
C GLU A 289 39.39 -22.14 56.11
N ALA A 290 38.81 -23.09 55.36
CA ALA A 290 38.29 -24.34 55.92
C ALA A 290 39.34 -25.48 55.97
N LEU A 291 40.55 -25.27 55.41
CA LEU A 291 41.69 -26.16 55.47
C LEU A 291 42.63 -25.71 56.57
#